data_ce673188eb71affda8455e34b1aed524
#
_entry.id   ce673188eb71affda8455e34b1aed524
#
_cell.length_a   1.000
_cell.length_b   1.000
_cell.length_c   1.000
_cell.angle_alpha   90.00
_cell.angle_beta   90.00
_cell.angle_gamma   90.00
#
_symmetry.space_group_name_H-M   'P 1'
#
loop_
_entity.id
_entity.type
_entity.pdbx_description
1 polymer ?
#
loop_
_entity_poly.entity_id
_entity_poly.type
_entity_poly.pdbx_seq_one_letter_code
_entity_poly.pdbx_strand_id
1 'polypeptide(L)'
;FGFKPNPARLGTAAAATVSVEGIALTQLGALIDAAGLGLDVANTAPVAVLGHSQGVLGAHMVNVIRKAGSIEAAGQQIDEILAIAELIGVAGTRKARELALTAQHAGATPMLSVRGATKRQVEVLASRVPNPRGPISIAVTNSSNNHVLSGYPEDLAAFEVEAGKEHKRQQTLRDEKVRGGAVFGPVLEYLEVTLPFHSPLMADAVEQAV
;
A
#
# COMPACT_ATOMS: atom_id res chain seq x y z
N PHE A 1 -15.14 -14.58 5.48
CA PHE A 1 -15.84 -13.99 4.33
C PHE A 1 -14.86 -13.03 3.64
N GLY A 2 -14.21 -13.48 2.56
CA GLY A 2 -13.32 -12.63 1.77
C GLY A 2 -14.14 -11.83 0.75
N PHE A 3 -14.55 -10.63 1.10
CA PHE A 3 -15.03 -9.68 0.08
C PHE A 3 -13.84 -9.28 -0.78
N LYS A 4 -13.77 -9.79 -2.01
CA LYS A 4 -12.87 -9.27 -3.04
C LYS A 4 -13.67 -8.30 -3.90
N PRO A 5 -13.50 -6.98 -3.75
CA PRO A 5 -14.11 -6.04 -4.66
C PRO A 5 -13.64 -6.35 -6.07
N ASN A 6 -14.54 -6.42 -7.03
CA ASN A 6 -14.18 -6.58 -8.43
C ASN A 6 -13.66 -5.24 -8.96
N PRO A 7 -12.36 -5.07 -9.20
CA PRO A 7 -11.79 -3.79 -9.62
C PRO A 7 -12.36 -3.29 -10.95
N ALA A 8 -12.90 -4.17 -11.79
CA ALA A 8 -13.54 -3.79 -13.04
C ALA A 8 -14.87 -3.03 -12.86
N ARG A 9 -15.47 -3.03 -11.65
CA ARG A 9 -16.74 -2.34 -11.34
C ARG A 9 -16.56 -1.00 -10.62
N LEU A 10 -15.37 -0.73 -10.11
CA LEU A 10 -15.07 0.53 -9.45
C LEU A 10 -14.29 1.38 -10.46
N GLY A 11 -14.93 2.37 -11.04
CA GLY A 11 -14.20 3.39 -11.80
C GLY A 11 -13.05 3.92 -10.93
N THR A 12 -11.86 4.04 -11.50
CA THR A 12 -10.60 4.31 -10.79
C THR A 12 -10.64 5.45 -9.77
N ALA A 13 -11.51 6.43 -9.98
CA ALA A 13 -11.67 7.58 -9.07
C ALA A 13 -12.50 7.27 -7.81
N ALA A 14 -13.42 6.31 -7.87
CA ALA A 14 -14.25 5.92 -6.72
C ALA A 14 -13.58 4.87 -5.84
N ALA A 15 -12.59 4.14 -6.39
CA ALA A 15 -11.98 3.00 -5.72
C ALA A 15 -11.27 3.35 -4.40
N ALA A 16 -10.57 4.47 -4.34
CA ALA A 16 -9.84 4.85 -3.13
C ALA A 16 -10.78 5.30 -2.00
N THR A 17 -11.80 6.11 -2.30
CA THR A 17 -12.82 6.53 -1.33
C THR A 17 -13.50 5.30 -0.72
N VAL A 18 -13.95 4.37 -1.57
CA VAL A 18 -14.65 3.16 -1.12
C VAL A 18 -13.70 2.17 -0.44
N SER A 19 -12.45 2.03 -0.90
CA SER A 19 -11.53 1.02 -0.37
C SER A 19 -11.00 1.38 1.01
N VAL A 20 -10.63 2.64 1.27
CA VAL A 20 -10.06 3.04 2.56
C VAL A 20 -11.09 2.92 3.67
N GLU A 21 -12.29 3.47 3.45
CA GLU A 21 -13.41 3.33 4.39
C GLU A 21 -13.87 1.86 4.52
N GLY A 22 -14.03 1.15 3.40
CA GLY A 22 -14.45 -0.25 3.39
C GLY A 22 -13.50 -1.19 4.14
N ILE A 23 -12.19 -0.95 4.10
CA ILE A 23 -11.22 -1.71 4.90
C ILE A 23 -11.40 -1.38 6.40
N ALA A 24 -11.59 -0.10 6.77
CA ALA A 24 -11.82 0.29 8.16
C ALA A 24 -13.11 -0.34 8.71
N LEU A 25 -14.20 -0.31 7.93
CA LEU A 25 -15.47 -0.98 8.28
C LEU A 25 -15.30 -2.51 8.39
N THR A 26 -14.51 -3.12 7.51
CA THR A 26 -14.23 -4.57 7.60
C THR A 26 -13.44 -4.91 8.86
N GLN A 27 -12.48 -4.07 9.26
CA GLN A 27 -11.75 -4.24 10.51
C GLN A 27 -12.65 -4.11 11.72
N LEU A 28 -13.57 -3.13 11.73
CA LEU A 28 -14.58 -2.99 12.77
C LEU A 28 -15.51 -4.21 12.82
N GLY A 29 -16.02 -4.67 11.68
CA GLY A 29 -16.83 -5.88 11.58
C GLY A 29 -16.13 -7.10 12.18
N ALA A 30 -14.84 -7.28 11.87
CA ALA A 30 -14.05 -8.37 12.44
C ALA A 30 -13.92 -8.28 13.99
N LEU A 31 -13.82 -7.07 14.55
CA LEU A 31 -13.79 -6.86 15.99
C LEU A 31 -15.16 -7.19 16.64
N ILE A 32 -16.26 -6.80 15.99
CA ILE A 32 -17.63 -7.11 16.44
C ILE A 32 -17.86 -8.63 16.39
N ASP A 33 -17.49 -9.28 15.29
CA ASP A 33 -17.60 -10.73 15.13
C ASP A 33 -16.76 -11.48 16.18
N ALA A 34 -15.54 -11.03 16.43
CA ALA A 34 -14.67 -11.60 17.46
C ALA A 34 -15.29 -11.47 18.87
N ALA A 35 -15.87 -10.31 19.18
CA ALA A 35 -16.59 -10.09 20.43
C ALA A 35 -17.81 -11.02 20.55
N GLY A 36 -18.58 -11.18 19.46
CA GLY A 36 -19.71 -12.11 19.38
C GLY A 36 -19.32 -13.57 19.58
N LEU A 37 -18.08 -13.95 19.24
CA LEU A 37 -17.49 -15.27 19.48
C LEU A 37 -16.87 -15.43 20.88
N GLY A 38 -16.99 -14.41 21.74
CA GLY A 38 -16.54 -14.45 23.12
C GLY A 38 -15.15 -13.88 23.38
N LEU A 39 -14.48 -13.27 22.37
CA LEU A 39 -13.26 -12.51 22.60
C LEU A 39 -13.62 -11.17 23.26
N ASP A 40 -13.26 -11.02 24.52
CA ASP A 40 -13.44 -9.75 25.23
C ASP A 40 -12.36 -8.75 24.82
N VAL A 41 -12.60 -8.04 23.71
CA VAL A 41 -11.68 -7.05 23.16
C VAL A 41 -11.39 -5.92 24.15
N ALA A 42 -12.37 -5.57 24.98
CA ALA A 42 -12.26 -4.48 25.94
C ALA A 42 -11.35 -4.83 27.12
N ASN A 43 -11.48 -6.04 27.68
CA ASN A 43 -10.79 -6.44 28.90
C ASN A 43 -9.60 -7.39 28.65
N THR A 44 -9.50 -8.02 27.46
CA THR A 44 -8.31 -8.79 27.10
C THR A 44 -7.13 -7.85 26.96
N ALA A 45 -6.07 -8.07 27.76
CA ALA A 45 -4.84 -7.28 27.68
C ALA A 45 -3.88 -7.88 26.66
N PRO A 46 -3.87 -7.44 25.39
CA PRO A 46 -2.87 -7.88 24.44
C PRO A 46 -1.49 -7.36 24.87
N VAL A 47 -0.45 -8.13 24.59
CA VAL A 47 0.94 -7.70 24.79
C VAL A 47 1.26 -6.50 23.91
N ALA A 48 0.73 -6.49 22.71
CA ALA A 48 0.81 -5.36 21.76
C ALA A 48 -0.38 -5.36 20.81
N VAL A 49 -0.72 -4.17 20.31
CA VAL A 49 -1.65 -3.99 19.18
C VAL A 49 -0.85 -3.34 18.06
N LEU A 50 -0.76 -4.01 16.93
CA LEU A 50 0.06 -3.56 15.80
C LEU A 50 -0.83 -3.33 14.57
N GLY A 51 -0.53 -2.27 13.83
CA GLY A 51 -1.14 -1.97 12.55
C GLY A 51 -0.09 -1.56 11.53
N HIS A 52 -0.18 -2.08 10.31
CA HIS A 52 0.66 -1.69 9.19
C HIS A 52 -0.17 -0.88 8.19
N SER A 53 0.34 0.32 7.81
CA SER A 53 -0.37 1.22 6.91
C SER A 53 -1.80 1.49 7.41
N GLN A 54 -2.83 1.23 6.62
CA GLN A 54 -4.23 1.40 7.02
C GLN A 54 -4.64 0.54 8.24
N GLY A 55 -3.93 -0.56 8.52
CA GLY A 55 -4.13 -1.36 9.73
C GLY A 55 -3.94 -0.57 11.05
N VAL A 56 -3.31 0.61 11.00
CA VAL A 56 -3.21 1.53 12.15
C VAL A 56 -4.60 1.99 12.63
N LEU A 57 -5.57 2.16 11.72
CA LEU A 57 -6.94 2.53 12.08
C LEU A 57 -7.60 1.43 12.91
N GLY A 58 -7.48 0.16 12.48
CA GLY A 58 -7.97 -0.99 13.26
C GLY A 58 -7.27 -1.14 14.61
N ALA A 59 -5.95 -0.92 14.66
CA ALA A 59 -5.21 -0.92 15.91
C ALA A 59 -5.70 0.21 16.85
N HIS A 60 -6.05 1.37 16.29
CA HIS A 60 -6.61 2.48 17.07
C HIS A 60 -8.02 2.17 17.57
N MET A 61 -8.88 1.53 16.76
CA MET A 61 -10.20 1.05 17.20
C MET A 61 -10.08 0.14 18.42
N VAL A 62 -9.16 -0.83 18.42
CA VAL A 62 -8.91 -1.69 19.60
C VAL A 62 -8.54 -0.86 20.82
N ASN A 63 -7.70 0.16 20.68
CA ASN A 63 -7.29 1.00 21.81
C ASN A 63 -8.44 1.83 22.37
N VAL A 64 -9.32 2.41 21.54
CA VAL A 64 -10.46 3.20 22.02
C VAL A 64 -11.52 2.30 22.67
N ILE A 65 -11.78 1.10 22.12
CA ILE A 65 -12.70 0.10 22.72
C ILE A 65 -12.20 -0.29 24.12
N ARG A 66 -10.92 -0.55 24.26
CA ARG A 66 -10.33 -0.91 25.55
C ARG A 66 -10.41 0.22 26.56
N LYS A 67 -10.20 1.46 26.15
CA LYS A 67 -10.33 2.64 27.04
C LYS A 67 -11.77 2.89 27.47
N ALA A 68 -12.71 2.66 26.57
CA ALA A 68 -14.14 2.86 26.83
C ALA A 68 -14.80 1.71 27.59
N GLY A 69 -14.20 0.51 27.57
CA GLY A 69 -14.71 -0.68 28.24
C GLY A 69 -15.72 -1.51 27.43
N SER A 70 -16.19 -1.01 26.28
CA SER A 70 -17.00 -1.76 25.32
C SER A 70 -16.96 -1.12 23.94
N ILE A 71 -17.42 -1.85 22.91
CA ILE A 71 -17.56 -1.32 21.53
C ILE A 71 -18.61 -0.21 21.51
N GLU A 72 -19.74 -0.39 22.19
CA GLU A 72 -20.84 0.60 22.26
C GLU A 72 -20.39 1.90 22.93
N ALA A 73 -19.65 1.80 24.04
CA ALA A 73 -19.12 2.97 24.74
C ALA A 73 -18.06 3.71 23.93
N ALA A 74 -17.35 3.01 23.00
CA ALA A 74 -16.36 3.59 22.09
C ALA A 74 -16.99 4.17 20.82
N GLY A 75 -18.31 4.12 20.63
CA GLY A 75 -19.00 4.44 19.38
C GLY A 75 -18.58 5.78 18.77
N GLN A 76 -18.56 6.86 19.54
CA GLN A 76 -18.17 8.18 19.04
C GLN A 76 -16.71 8.19 18.51
N GLN A 77 -15.78 7.58 19.23
CA GLN A 77 -14.38 7.53 18.80
C GLN A 77 -14.19 6.65 17.58
N ILE A 78 -15.00 5.59 17.44
CA ILE A 78 -15.02 4.74 16.25
C ILE A 78 -15.53 5.55 15.04
N ASP A 79 -16.60 6.32 15.19
CA ASP A 79 -17.11 7.20 14.14
C ASP A 79 -16.08 8.23 13.70
N GLU A 80 -15.32 8.81 14.63
CA GLU A 80 -14.18 9.72 14.31
C GLU A 80 -13.09 9.01 13.50
N ILE A 81 -12.76 7.76 13.83
CA ILE A 81 -11.77 6.96 13.07
C ILE A 81 -12.29 6.66 11.66
N LEU A 82 -13.58 6.34 11.51
CA LEU A 82 -14.21 6.11 10.21
C LEU A 82 -14.24 7.40 9.37
N ALA A 83 -14.54 8.54 9.96
CA ALA A 83 -14.47 9.84 9.29
C ALA A 83 -13.04 10.17 8.80
N ILE A 84 -12.02 9.82 9.57
CA ILE A 84 -10.62 9.95 9.11
C ILE A 84 -10.37 9.04 7.90
N ALA A 85 -10.86 7.80 7.93
CA ALA A 85 -10.73 6.88 6.79
C ALA A 85 -11.38 7.44 5.52
N GLU A 86 -12.58 8.02 5.65
CA GLU A 86 -13.30 8.69 4.56
C GLU A 86 -12.48 9.89 4.01
N LEU A 87 -11.99 10.77 4.89
CA LEU A 87 -11.16 11.91 4.49
C LEU A 87 -9.91 11.48 3.71
N ILE A 88 -9.21 10.45 4.16
CA ILE A 88 -8.05 9.88 3.46
C ILE A 88 -8.48 9.40 2.06
N GLY A 89 -9.59 8.70 1.96
CA GLY A 89 -10.13 8.21 0.70
C GLY A 89 -10.50 9.33 -0.27
N VAL A 90 -11.17 10.36 0.22
CA VAL A 90 -11.59 11.54 -0.57
C VAL A 90 -10.37 12.33 -1.04
N ALA A 91 -9.45 12.68 -0.14
CA ALA A 91 -8.23 13.40 -0.47
C ALA A 91 -7.37 12.62 -1.48
N GLY A 92 -7.21 11.32 -1.26
CA GLY A 92 -6.52 10.42 -2.18
C GLY A 92 -7.19 10.40 -3.57
N THR A 93 -8.51 10.26 -3.63
CA THR A 93 -9.24 10.25 -4.92
C THR A 93 -9.08 11.57 -5.67
N ARG A 94 -9.13 12.71 -4.96
CA ARG A 94 -8.86 14.02 -5.55
C ARG A 94 -7.46 14.06 -6.14
N LYS A 95 -6.46 13.62 -5.36
CA LYS A 95 -5.07 13.61 -5.80
C LYS A 95 -4.82 12.69 -7.00
N ALA A 96 -5.46 11.52 -7.05
CA ALA A 96 -5.38 10.64 -8.22
C ALA A 96 -5.86 11.32 -9.51
N ARG A 97 -6.94 12.13 -9.42
CA ARG A 97 -7.44 12.91 -10.55
C ARG A 97 -6.48 14.01 -10.95
N GLU A 98 -5.95 14.77 -9.99
CA GLU A 98 -4.96 15.82 -10.23
C GLU A 98 -3.70 15.27 -10.93
N LEU A 99 -3.21 14.12 -10.48
CA LEU A 99 -2.06 13.45 -11.05
C LEU A 99 -2.37 12.73 -12.38
N ALA A 100 -3.65 12.76 -12.84
CA ALA A 100 -4.10 12.03 -14.01
C ALA A 100 -3.60 10.57 -14.02
N LEU A 101 -3.71 9.90 -12.86
CA LEU A 101 -3.40 8.47 -12.73
C LEU A 101 -4.50 7.69 -13.44
N THR A 102 -4.34 7.49 -14.74
CA THR A 102 -5.25 6.66 -15.51
C THR A 102 -4.80 5.20 -15.42
N ALA A 103 -5.72 4.31 -15.10
CA ALA A 103 -5.49 2.86 -14.96
C ALA A 103 -5.17 2.15 -16.29
N GLN A 104 -4.57 2.82 -17.27
CA GLN A 104 -4.49 2.36 -18.65
C GLN A 104 -3.11 1.94 -19.14
N HIS A 105 -2.13 1.73 -18.28
CA HIS A 105 -0.87 1.16 -18.75
C HIS A 105 -0.81 -0.35 -18.47
N ALA A 106 -1.41 -1.15 -19.37
CA ALA A 106 -1.17 -2.60 -19.45
C ALA A 106 -1.16 -3.35 -18.09
N GLY A 107 -2.04 -2.97 -17.17
CA GLY A 107 -2.10 -3.54 -15.82
C GLY A 107 -1.15 -2.91 -14.80
N ALA A 108 -0.34 -1.92 -15.17
CA ALA A 108 0.49 -1.17 -14.23
C ALA A 108 -0.39 -0.28 -13.32
N THR A 109 -0.12 -0.34 -12.03
CA THR A 109 -0.73 0.52 -11.01
C THR A 109 0.32 1.44 -10.39
N PRO A 110 -0.06 2.47 -9.62
CA PRO A 110 0.92 3.38 -9.02
C PRO A 110 1.73 2.78 -7.86
N MET A 111 1.60 1.48 -7.59
CA MET A 111 2.41 0.78 -6.59
C MET A 111 2.87 -0.58 -7.10
N LEU A 112 4.16 -0.87 -6.93
CA LEU A 112 4.84 -2.07 -7.39
C LEU A 112 5.58 -2.75 -6.24
N SER A 113 5.22 -3.99 -5.91
CA SER A 113 5.97 -4.84 -4.98
C SER A 113 7.23 -5.37 -5.68
N VAL A 114 8.38 -5.25 -5.00
CA VAL A 114 9.70 -5.71 -5.46
C VAL A 114 10.26 -6.63 -4.41
N ARG A 115 10.28 -7.94 -4.68
CA ARG A 115 10.82 -8.96 -3.77
C ARG A 115 12.10 -9.54 -4.33
N GLY A 116 13.09 -9.80 -3.48
CA GLY A 116 14.38 -10.37 -3.88
C GLY A 116 15.42 -9.31 -4.31
N ALA A 117 15.19 -8.03 -4.03
CA ALA A 117 16.12 -6.95 -4.28
C ALA A 117 16.37 -6.15 -2.99
N THR A 118 17.60 -5.76 -2.74
CA THR A 118 17.95 -4.85 -1.65
C THR A 118 17.53 -3.41 -1.97
N LYS A 119 17.34 -2.58 -0.94
CA LYS A 119 17.02 -1.16 -1.09
C LYS A 119 17.95 -0.47 -2.09
N ARG A 120 19.27 -0.67 -1.95
CA ARG A 120 20.27 -0.07 -2.86
C ARG A 120 20.10 -0.52 -4.31
N GLN A 121 19.78 -1.79 -4.55
CA GLN A 121 19.55 -2.28 -5.92
C GLN A 121 18.32 -1.61 -6.53
N VAL A 122 17.26 -1.47 -5.75
CA VAL A 122 16.02 -0.80 -6.16
C VAL A 122 16.29 0.68 -6.48
N GLU A 123 17.00 1.41 -5.62
CA GLU A 123 17.35 2.81 -5.82
C GLU A 123 18.21 3.02 -7.09
N VAL A 124 19.20 2.14 -7.31
CA VAL A 124 20.02 2.19 -8.53
C VAL A 124 19.22 1.92 -9.79
N LEU A 125 18.26 0.99 -9.75
CA LEU A 125 17.41 0.73 -10.91
C LEU A 125 16.43 1.88 -11.15
N ALA A 126 15.83 2.43 -10.12
CA ALA A 126 14.95 3.59 -10.24
C ALA A 126 15.67 4.80 -10.86
N SER A 127 16.95 5.03 -10.51
CA SER A 127 17.75 6.11 -11.09
C SER A 127 18.11 5.91 -12.57
N ARG A 128 17.92 4.72 -13.12
CA ARG A 128 18.17 4.41 -14.54
C ARG A 128 16.93 4.58 -15.43
N VAL A 129 15.75 4.76 -14.82
CA VAL A 129 14.52 5.01 -15.59
C VAL A 129 14.69 6.31 -16.37
N PRO A 130 14.55 6.28 -17.70
CA PRO A 130 14.78 7.47 -18.52
C PRO A 130 13.58 8.42 -18.45
N ASN A 131 13.85 9.71 -18.22
CA ASN A 131 12.86 10.78 -18.23
C ASN A 131 11.55 10.44 -17.45
N PRO A 132 11.65 10.07 -16.17
CA PRO A 132 10.46 9.74 -15.41
C PRO A 132 9.55 10.96 -15.30
N ARG A 133 8.24 10.75 -15.36
CA ARG A 133 7.24 11.81 -15.16
C ARG A 133 7.29 12.38 -13.75
N GLY A 134 7.67 11.54 -12.79
CA GLY A 134 7.81 11.94 -11.40
C GLY A 134 8.73 11.02 -10.61
N PRO A 135 8.86 11.24 -9.30
CA PRO A 135 9.73 10.42 -8.47
C PRO A 135 9.23 8.99 -8.36
N ILE A 136 10.11 8.01 -8.62
CA ILE A 136 9.93 6.63 -8.17
C ILE A 136 10.50 6.55 -6.76
N SER A 137 9.66 6.29 -5.78
CA SER A 137 10.06 6.25 -4.36
C SER A 137 9.81 4.89 -3.75
N ILE A 138 10.62 4.51 -2.76
CA ILE A 138 10.33 3.37 -1.90
C ILE A 138 9.31 3.81 -0.88
N ALA A 139 8.06 3.40 -1.10
CA ALA A 139 6.92 3.71 -0.24
C ALA A 139 6.97 2.92 1.07
N VAL A 140 7.32 1.63 0.99
CA VAL A 140 7.37 0.72 2.15
C VAL A 140 8.57 -0.22 2.02
N THR A 141 9.22 -0.47 3.15
CA THR A 141 10.25 -1.51 3.30
C THR A 141 9.73 -2.57 4.28
N ASN A 142 9.31 -3.71 3.75
CA ASN A 142 8.78 -4.82 4.55
C ASN A 142 9.90 -5.68 5.14
N SER A 143 11.03 -5.77 4.44
CA SER A 143 12.25 -6.46 4.91
C SER A 143 13.47 -5.96 4.14
N SER A 144 14.65 -6.52 4.41
CA SER A 144 15.91 -6.17 3.72
C SER A 144 15.87 -6.37 2.20
N ASN A 145 14.95 -7.20 1.71
CA ASN A 145 14.82 -7.56 0.29
C ASN A 145 13.36 -7.59 -0.20
N ASN A 146 12.48 -6.91 0.49
CA ASN A 146 11.07 -6.77 0.12
C ASN A 146 10.62 -5.32 0.30
N HIS A 147 10.39 -4.64 -0.82
CA HIS A 147 10.05 -3.23 -0.89
C HIS A 147 8.79 -3.02 -1.72
N VAL A 148 8.10 -1.94 -1.47
CA VAL A 148 7.02 -1.46 -2.34
C VAL A 148 7.44 -0.11 -2.90
N LEU A 149 7.45 -0.01 -4.21
CA LEU A 149 7.67 1.25 -4.92
C LEU A 149 6.36 1.97 -5.16
N SER A 150 6.44 3.27 -5.23
CA SER A 150 5.34 4.15 -5.56
C SER A 150 5.80 5.18 -6.59
N GLY A 151 4.95 5.46 -7.58
CA GLY A 151 5.25 6.37 -8.68
C GLY A 151 4.12 6.42 -9.69
N TYR A 152 4.36 7.11 -10.81
CA TYR A 152 3.46 7.03 -11.95
C TYR A 152 3.49 5.61 -12.56
N PRO A 153 2.34 5.06 -12.99
CA PRO A 153 2.28 3.71 -13.58
C PRO A 153 3.25 3.50 -14.74
N GLU A 154 3.39 4.50 -15.61
CA GLU A 154 4.33 4.49 -16.74
C GLU A 154 5.80 4.43 -16.31
N ASP A 155 6.14 5.14 -15.23
CA ASP A 155 7.51 5.13 -14.69
C ASP A 155 7.82 3.80 -14.01
N LEU A 156 6.84 3.19 -13.32
CA LEU A 156 7.00 1.87 -12.74
C LEU A 156 7.07 0.77 -13.81
N ALA A 157 6.36 0.92 -14.93
CA ALA A 157 6.52 0.03 -16.08
C ALA A 157 7.93 0.15 -16.71
N ALA A 158 8.47 1.37 -16.80
CA ALA A 158 9.84 1.58 -17.24
C ALA A 158 10.87 0.99 -16.25
N PHE A 159 10.62 1.08 -14.94
CA PHE A 159 11.42 0.41 -13.92
C PHE A 159 11.44 -1.12 -14.12
N GLU A 160 10.30 -1.74 -14.41
CA GLU A 160 10.21 -3.17 -14.68
C GLU A 160 11.09 -3.57 -15.88
N VAL A 161 11.09 -2.76 -16.94
CA VAL A 161 11.98 -2.96 -18.09
C VAL A 161 13.46 -2.89 -17.69
N GLU A 162 13.85 -1.90 -16.88
CA GLU A 162 15.25 -1.77 -16.40
C GLU A 162 15.65 -2.94 -15.50
N ALA A 163 14.74 -3.41 -14.64
CA ALA A 163 14.97 -4.61 -13.81
C ALA A 163 15.20 -5.86 -14.67
N GLY A 164 14.42 -6.02 -15.74
CA GLY A 164 14.58 -7.11 -16.71
C GLY A 164 15.91 -7.05 -17.48
N LYS A 165 16.36 -5.86 -17.88
CA LYS A 165 17.68 -5.65 -18.49
C LYS A 165 18.83 -6.03 -17.54
N GLU A 166 18.72 -5.61 -16.28
CA GLU A 166 19.73 -5.92 -15.26
C GLU A 166 19.77 -7.42 -14.97
N HIS A 167 18.62 -8.09 -14.89
CA HIS A 167 18.53 -9.53 -14.74
C HIS A 167 19.30 -10.26 -15.88
N LYS A 168 19.00 -9.93 -17.13
CA LYS A 168 19.66 -10.51 -18.31
C LYS A 168 21.16 -10.25 -18.29
N ARG A 169 21.59 -9.01 -17.98
CA ARG A 169 23.00 -8.66 -17.88
C ARG A 169 23.74 -9.52 -16.85
N GLN A 170 23.16 -9.71 -15.68
CA GLN A 170 23.78 -10.53 -14.63
C GLN A 170 23.79 -12.01 -14.99
N GLN A 171 22.77 -12.51 -15.68
CA GLN A 171 22.75 -13.87 -16.17
C GLN A 171 23.87 -14.12 -17.17
N THR A 172 24.08 -13.24 -18.15
CA THR A 172 25.20 -13.32 -19.10
C THR A 172 26.55 -13.35 -18.40
N LEU A 173 26.80 -12.44 -17.44
CA LEU A 173 28.03 -12.40 -16.68
C LEU A 173 28.29 -13.68 -15.87
N ARG A 174 27.25 -14.33 -15.40
CA ARG A 174 27.35 -15.62 -14.72
C ARG A 174 27.67 -16.75 -15.69
N ASP A 175 26.99 -16.79 -16.83
CA ASP A 175 27.18 -17.82 -17.86
C ASP A 175 28.60 -17.74 -18.45
N GLU A 176 29.14 -16.53 -18.60
CA GLU A 176 30.54 -16.26 -19.00
C GLU A 176 31.54 -16.51 -17.85
N LYS A 177 31.10 -16.96 -16.68
CA LYS A 177 31.95 -17.18 -15.48
C LYS A 177 32.71 -15.94 -14.99
N VAL A 178 32.35 -14.77 -15.44
CA VAL A 178 32.95 -13.49 -15.00
C VAL A 178 32.53 -13.16 -13.56
N ARG A 179 31.35 -13.63 -13.13
CA ARG A 179 30.82 -13.42 -11.78
C ARG A 179 30.17 -14.68 -11.25
N GLY A 180 30.57 -15.07 -10.05
CA GLY A 180 29.87 -16.12 -9.26
C GLY A 180 28.72 -15.52 -8.45
N GLY A 181 27.88 -16.41 -7.88
CA GLY A 181 26.80 -16.06 -6.95
C GLY A 181 25.39 -16.04 -7.57
N ALA A 182 24.42 -15.58 -6.77
CA ALA A 182 23.04 -15.51 -7.20
C ALA A 182 22.85 -14.39 -8.24
N VAL A 183 22.08 -14.70 -9.29
CA VAL A 183 21.67 -13.72 -10.28
C VAL A 183 20.55 -12.86 -9.70
N PHE A 184 20.65 -11.54 -9.88
CA PHE A 184 19.55 -10.63 -9.57
C PHE A 184 18.32 -11.00 -10.41
N GLY A 185 17.21 -11.30 -9.74
CA GLY A 185 15.97 -11.67 -10.40
C GLY A 185 14.80 -11.37 -9.43
N PRO A 186 14.43 -10.08 -9.29
CA PRO A 186 13.35 -9.73 -8.40
C PRO A 186 12.02 -10.22 -8.95
N VAL A 187 11.13 -10.62 -8.05
CA VAL A 187 9.72 -10.82 -8.36
C VAL A 187 9.03 -9.47 -8.27
N LEU A 188 8.40 -9.07 -9.36
CA LEU A 188 7.68 -7.81 -9.51
C LEU A 188 6.18 -8.09 -9.57
N GLU A 189 5.38 -7.36 -8.81
CA GLU A 189 3.93 -7.54 -8.75
C GLU A 189 3.26 -6.19 -8.48
N TYR A 190 2.40 -5.75 -9.41
CA TYR A 190 1.61 -4.55 -9.19
C TYR A 190 0.54 -4.79 -8.12
N LEU A 191 0.43 -3.86 -7.18
CA LEU A 191 -0.61 -3.92 -6.17
C LEU A 191 -1.93 -3.40 -6.75
N GLU A 192 -3.04 -4.01 -6.36
CA GLU A 192 -4.38 -3.60 -6.79
C GLU A 192 -4.84 -2.32 -6.08
N VAL A 193 -4.07 -1.24 -6.25
CA VAL A 193 -4.35 0.08 -5.66
C VAL A 193 -4.31 1.16 -6.73
N THR A 194 -5.08 2.21 -6.54
CA THR A 194 -5.23 3.31 -7.51
C THR A 194 -4.44 4.56 -7.12
N LEU A 195 -3.75 4.53 -5.99
CA LEU A 195 -3.02 5.66 -5.43
C LEU A 195 -1.57 5.31 -5.15
N PRO A 196 -0.65 6.27 -5.35
CA PRO A 196 0.76 6.13 -4.97
C PRO A 196 0.94 6.41 -3.47
N PHE A 197 0.33 5.56 -2.62
CA PHE A 197 0.41 5.73 -1.16
C PHE A 197 1.86 5.81 -0.67
N HIS A 198 2.06 6.51 0.44
CA HIS A 198 3.37 6.69 1.09
C HIS A 198 4.45 7.28 0.17
N SER A 199 4.06 8.08 -0.81
CA SER A 199 4.99 8.74 -1.73
C SER A 199 4.93 10.26 -1.63
N PRO A 200 5.99 10.97 -2.09
CA PRO A 200 5.97 12.42 -2.20
C PRO A 200 4.83 12.96 -3.07
N LEU A 201 4.32 12.13 -4.01
CA LEU A 201 3.18 12.50 -4.86
C LEU A 201 1.89 12.73 -4.08
N MET A 202 1.81 12.22 -2.84
CA MET A 202 0.65 12.35 -1.96
C MET A 202 0.82 13.44 -0.88
N ALA A 203 1.95 14.15 -0.84
CA ALA A 203 2.26 15.09 0.24
C ALA A 203 1.15 16.14 0.46
N ASP A 204 0.72 16.80 -0.63
CA ASP A 204 -0.32 17.85 -0.56
C ASP A 204 -1.70 17.29 -0.16
N ALA A 205 -1.96 16.00 -0.44
CA ALA A 205 -3.23 15.38 -0.05
C ALA A 205 -3.34 15.23 1.48
N VAL A 206 -2.21 15.09 2.17
CA VAL A 206 -2.17 15.05 3.64
C VAL A 206 -2.47 16.42 4.22
N GLU A 207 -1.89 17.49 3.66
CA GLU A 207 -2.12 18.86 4.10
C GLU A 207 -3.57 19.32 3.89
N GLN A 208 -4.25 18.80 2.87
CA GLN A 208 -5.66 19.10 2.57
C GLN A 208 -6.66 18.33 3.43
N ALA A 209 -6.22 17.28 4.13
CA ALA A 209 -7.05 16.45 4.99
C ALA A 209 -7.02 16.91 6.47
N VAL A 210 -6.20 17.89 6.81
CA VAL A 210 -6.09 18.50 8.14
C VAL A 210 -6.78 19.88 8.12
#